data_68ad245b078e4dff0cff4ba7d00aa0cc
#
_entry.id   68ad245b078e4dff0cff4ba7d00aa0cc
#
_cell.length_a   1.000
_cell.length_b   1.000
_cell.length_c   1.000
_cell.angle_alpha   90.00
_cell.angle_beta   90.00
_cell.angle_gamma   90.00
#
_symmetry.space_group_name_H-M   'P 1'
#
loop_
_entity.id
_entity.type
_entity.pdbx_description
1 polymer ?
#
loop_
_entity_poly.entity_id
_entity_poly.type
_entity_poly.pdbx_seq_one_letter_code
_entity_poly.pdbx_strand_id
1 'polypeptide(L)'
;SDVCSSDLNSVTKCLVASLLTDQVCPITNVPQIQEVEITLDMLASLGSRITWDKQAHTISIHTPPITSTTVANRFSGANRIPILLLGALIGRTTEPVKIPSVGGCQIGARPVNFHFEALKTLGVDLEIQKSEHNHLYIASAPKGLIGGIIRLEYPSLGASENALLAASWARGVTYIHNISVEPEFLDLIHF
;
A
#
# COMPACT_ATOMS: atom_id res chain seq x y z
N SER A 1 17.31 2.17 9.70
CA SER A 1 16.83 1.22 10.71
C SER A 1 16.66 -0.13 10.04
N ASP A 2 17.41 -1.13 10.55
CA ASP A 2 17.41 -2.50 10.02
C ASP A 2 16.11 -3.20 10.46
N VAL A 3 14.98 -2.79 9.93
CA VAL A 3 13.71 -3.48 10.18
C VAL A 3 13.47 -4.42 9.03
N CYS A 4 13.59 -5.69 9.27
CA CYS A 4 12.93 -6.69 8.46
C CYS A 4 12.70 -7.97 9.25
N SER A 5 11.46 -8.26 9.44
CA SER A 5 10.96 -9.56 9.80
C SER A 5 11.11 -10.49 8.59
N SER A 6 11.51 -11.73 8.82
CA SER A 6 11.47 -12.79 7.80
C SER A 6 10.02 -13.21 7.46
N ASP A 7 9.03 -12.49 7.99
CA ASP A 7 7.62 -12.75 7.74
C ASP A 7 7.23 -12.24 6.36
N LEU A 8 6.64 -13.12 5.59
CA LEU A 8 6.08 -12.86 4.26
C LEU A 8 5.15 -11.63 4.24
N ASN A 9 4.31 -11.50 5.24
CA ASN A 9 3.34 -10.41 5.31
C ASN A 9 3.99 -9.08 5.62
N SER A 10 5.02 -9.04 6.43
CA SER A 10 5.72 -7.82 6.82
C SER A 10 6.50 -7.21 5.65
N VAL A 11 7.31 -8.01 4.95
CA VAL A 11 8.20 -7.51 3.89
C VAL A 11 7.44 -6.83 2.76
N THR A 12 6.33 -7.38 2.30
CA THR A 12 5.55 -6.78 1.20
C THR A 12 4.98 -5.41 1.56
N LYS A 13 4.68 -5.17 2.84
CA LYS A 13 4.19 -3.87 3.34
C LYS A 13 5.32 -2.84 3.43
N CYS A 14 6.51 -3.26 3.88
CA CYS A 14 7.71 -2.41 3.86
C CYS A 14 8.09 -2.02 2.42
N LEU A 15 7.98 -2.97 1.45
CA LEU A 15 8.16 -2.66 0.04
C LEU A 15 7.19 -1.57 -0.44
N VAL A 16 5.91 -1.65 -0.06
CA VAL A 16 4.91 -0.60 -0.39
C VAL A 16 5.24 0.71 0.32
N ALA A 17 5.63 0.67 1.61
CA ALA A 17 5.97 1.84 2.38
C ALA A 17 7.20 2.60 1.84
N SER A 18 8.10 1.93 1.11
CA SER A 18 9.20 2.60 0.42
C SER A 18 8.72 3.66 -0.60
N LEU A 19 7.47 3.60 -1.04
CA LEU A 19 6.85 4.63 -1.88
C LEU A 19 6.59 5.95 -1.14
N LEU A 20 6.64 5.97 0.20
CA LEU A 20 6.42 7.19 0.98
C LEU A 20 7.57 8.19 0.90
N THR A 21 8.69 7.84 0.31
CA THR A 21 9.86 8.71 0.18
C THR A 21 10.46 8.66 -1.22
N ASP A 22 11.21 9.69 -1.57
CA ASP A 22 12.07 9.74 -2.76
C ASP A 22 13.53 9.33 -2.45
N GLN A 23 13.81 8.93 -1.22
CA GLN A 23 15.13 8.45 -0.81
C GLN A 23 15.31 6.97 -1.14
N VAL A 24 16.56 6.52 -1.17
CA VAL A 24 16.86 5.10 -1.30
C VAL A 24 16.52 4.38 0.00
N CYS A 25 15.65 3.36 -0.10
CA CYS A 25 15.24 2.50 1.00
C CYS A 25 15.94 1.14 0.89
N PRO A 26 16.94 0.84 1.73
CA PRO A 26 17.49 -0.50 1.86
C PRO A 26 16.59 -1.36 2.75
N ILE A 27 16.26 -2.57 2.29
CA ILE A 27 15.46 -3.56 3.04
C ILE A 27 16.25 -4.87 3.07
N THR A 28 16.52 -5.38 4.25
CA THR A 28 17.29 -6.60 4.50
C THR A 28 16.38 -7.78 4.85
N ASN A 29 16.93 -8.99 4.88
CA ASN A 29 16.22 -10.24 5.16
C ASN A 29 15.02 -10.51 4.23
N VAL A 30 15.10 -10.09 2.99
CA VAL A 30 14.01 -10.26 2.02
C VAL A 30 13.98 -11.70 1.51
N PRO A 31 12.89 -12.45 1.70
CA PRO A 31 12.76 -13.81 1.21
C PRO A 31 12.56 -13.83 -0.32
N GLN A 32 13.09 -14.89 -0.95
CA GLN A 32 12.95 -15.09 -2.40
C GLN A 32 11.67 -15.87 -2.69
N ILE A 33 10.55 -15.16 -2.69
CA ILE A 33 9.22 -15.72 -2.90
C ILE A 33 8.46 -14.93 -3.96
N GLN A 34 7.50 -15.59 -4.59
CA GLN A 34 6.72 -15.04 -5.70
C GLN A 34 5.99 -13.74 -5.33
N GLU A 35 5.48 -13.61 -4.10
CA GLU A 35 4.75 -12.39 -3.70
C GLU A 35 5.66 -11.17 -3.61
N VAL A 36 6.91 -11.34 -3.21
CA VAL A 36 7.93 -10.29 -3.26
C VAL A 36 8.18 -9.89 -4.71
N GLU A 37 8.40 -10.85 -5.61
CA GLU A 37 8.65 -10.58 -7.03
C GLU A 37 7.47 -9.82 -7.66
N ILE A 38 6.24 -10.26 -7.43
CA ILE A 38 5.04 -9.57 -7.91
C ILE A 38 4.95 -8.14 -7.36
N THR A 39 5.25 -7.94 -6.08
CA THR A 39 5.22 -6.62 -5.46
C THR A 39 6.27 -5.71 -6.08
N LEU A 40 7.49 -6.19 -6.28
CA LEU A 40 8.56 -5.44 -6.94
C LEU A 40 8.20 -5.05 -8.37
N ASP A 41 7.57 -5.96 -9.12
CA ASP A 41 7.08 -5.67 -10.48
C ASP A 41 6.02 -4.56 -10.48
N MET A 42 5.12 -4.55 -9.48
CA MET A 42 4.17 -3.45 -9.32
C MET A 42 4.89 -2.13 -9.07
N LEU A 43 5.83 -2.08 -8.12
CA LEU A 43 6.59 -0.88 -7.79
C LEU A 43 7.41 -0.38 -8.99
N ALA A 44 8.06 -1.27 -9.72
CA ALA A 44 8.79 -0.94 -10.94
C ALA A 44 7.87 -0.31 -12.00
N SER A 45 6.63 -0.81 -12.14
CA SER A 45 5.65 -0.27 -13.08
C SER A 45 5.17 1.15 -12.71
N LEU A 46 5.35 1.56 -11.46
CA LEU A 46 5.04 2.90 -10.96
C LEU A 46 6.23 3.87 -11.05
N GLY A 47 7.40 3.37 -11.42
CA GLY A 47 8.61 4.16 -11.62
C GLY A 47 9.73 3.91 -10.61
N SER A 48 9.58 2.94 -9.71
CA SER A 48 10.62 2.57 -8.77
C SER A 48 11.81 1.91 -9.48
N ARG A 49 13.02 2.30 -9.06
CA ARG A 49 14.28 1.66 -9.45
C ARG A 49 14.66 0.68 -8.37
N ILE A 50 14.83 -0.59 -8.74
CA ILE A 50 14.99 -1.68 -7.79
C ILE A 50 16.27 -2.44 -8.09
N THR A 51 17.08 -2.66 -7.07
CA THR A 51 18.24 -3.55 -7.11
C THR A 51 18.05 -4.63 -6.05
N TRP A 52 18.05 -5.89 -6.45
CA TRP A 52 17.90 -7.02 -5.54
C TRP A 52 19.16 -7.88 -5.54
N ASP A 53 19.89 -7.84 -4.44
CA ASP A 53 20.95 -8.82 -4.14
C ASP A 53 20.30 -10.04 -3.48
N LYS A 54 20.06 -11.07 -4.31
CA LYS A 54 19.44 -12.32 -3.85
C LYS A 54 20.36 -13.12 -2.91
N GLN A 55 21.69 -12.99 -3.02
CA GLN A 55 22.63 -13.69 -2.15
C GLN A 55 22.69 -13.04 -0.76
N ALA A 56 22.69 -11.73 -0.71
CA ALA A 56 22.66 -10.97 0.54
C ALA A 56 21.23 -10.83 1.13
N HIS A 57 20.18 -11.31 0.44
CA HIS A 57 18.78 -11.10 0.83
C HIS A 57 18.41 -9.62 1.04
N THR A 58 18.98 -8.74 0.22
CA THR A 58 18.84 -7.29 0.38
C THR A 58 18.27 -6.66 -0.89
N ILE A 59 17.28 -5.81 -0.72
CA ILE A 59 16.70 -4.99 -1.79
C ILE A 59 17.00 -3.52 -1.50
N SER A 60 17.36 -2.78 -2.54
CA SER A 60 17.45 -1.33 -2.53
C SER A 60 16.38 -0.77 -3.46
N ILE A 61 15.48 0.05 -2.94
CA ILE A 61 14.40 0.67 -3.70
C ILE A 61 14.59 2.19 -3.68
N HIS A 62 14.57 2.77 -4.85
CA HIS A 62 14.55 4.23 -5.03
C HIS A 62 13.37 4.59 -5.92
N THR A 63 12.39 5.31 -5.38
CA THR A 63 11.23 5.78 -6.14
C THR A 63 11.34 7.29 -6.33
N PRO A 64 11.90 7.74 -7.47
CA PRO A 64 11.88 9.15 -7.87
C PRO A 64 10.43 9.61 -8.09
N PRO A 65 10.16 10.79 -8.64
CA PRO A 65 8.78 11.19 -8.96
C PRO A 65 8.03 10.07 -9.66
N ILE A 66 6.83 9.80 -9.18
CA ILE A 66 5.96 8.73 -9.71
C ILE A 66 5.72 8.97 -11.20
N THR A 67 5.99 7.96 -12.03
CA THR A 67 5.82 8.04 -13.48
C THR A 67 4.48 7.48 -13.96
N SER A 68 3.83 6.67 -13.14
CA SER A 68 2.50 6.13 -13.41
C SER A 68 1.70 6.05 -12.13
N THR A 69 0.45 6.48 -12.18
CA THR A 69 -0.53 6.38 -11.08
C THR A 69 -1.52 5.23 -11.31
N THR A 70 -1.30 4.43 -12.36
CA THR A 70 -2.18 3.33 -12.74
C THR A 70 -1.43 2.01 -12.58
N VAL A 71 -1.94 1.15 -11.70
CA VAL A 71 -1.48 -0.22 -11.56
C VAL A 71 -2.03 -1.06 -12.69
N ALA A 72 -1.16 -1.77 -13.40
CA ALA A 72 -1.56 -2.54 -14.57
C ALA A 72 -2.56 -3.65 -14.23
N ASN A 73 -3.52 -3.89 -15.12
CA ASN A 73 -4.58 -4.88 -14.94
C ASN A 73 -4.05 -6.33 -14.79
N ARG A 74 -2.84 -6.61 -15.27
CA ARG A 74 -2.20 -7.93 -15.08
C ARG A 74 -2.00 -8.31 -13.61
N PHE A 75 -2.04 -7.35 -12.69
CA PHE A 75 -1.95 -7.57 -11.26
C PHE A 75 -3.32 -7.77 -10.58
N SER A 76 -4.41 -7.70 -11.36
CA SER A 76 -5.75 -7.98 -10.85
C SER A 76 -5.83 -9.41 -10.33
N GLY A 77 -6.26 -9.56 -9.09
CA GLY A 77 -6.40 -10.87 -8.47
C GLY A 77 -5.10 -11.57 -8.06
N ALA A 78 -3.92 -11.02 -8.36
CA ALA A 78 -2.65 -11.64 -8.03
C ALA A 78 -2.43 -11.74 -6.50
N ASN A 79 -2.72 -10.67 -5.79
CA ASN A 79 -2.69 -10.59 -4.33
C ASN A 79 -3.49 -9.37 -3.83
N ARG A 80 -3.34 -9.02 -2.56
CA ARG A 80 -4.04 -7.86 -1.98
C ARG A 80 -3.18 -6.58 -1.89
N ILE A 81 -1.94 -6.63 -2.34
CA ILE A 81 -1.04 -5.47 -2.30
C ILE A 81 -1.58 -4.25 -3.07
N PRO A 82 -2.25 -4.40 -4.25
CA PRO A 82 -2.74 -3.24 -4.98
C PRO A 82 -3.59 -2.28 -4.15
N ILE A 83 -4.39 -2.77 -3.18
CA ILE A 83 -5.21 -1.88 -2.35
C ILE A 83 -4.37 -0.96 -1.45
N LEU A 84 -3.20 -1.40 -0.99
CA LEU A 84 -2.31 -0.61 -0.14
C LEU A 84 -1.62 0.50 -0.92
N LEU A 85 -1.46 0.31 -2.24
CA LEU A 85 -0.91 1.34 -3.11
C LEU A 85 -1.77 2.61 -3.15
N LEU A 86 -3.07 2.53 -2.85
CA LEU A 86 -3.91 3.72 -2.69
C LEU A 86 -3.36 4.61 -1.58
N GLY A 87 -3.17 4.08 -0.37
CA GLY A 87 -2.66 4.85 0.77
C GLY A 87 -1.24 5.36 0.54
N ALA A 88 -0.37 4.54 -0.06
CA ALA A 88 1.02 4.92 -0.28
C ALA A 88 1.19 6.00 -1.36
N LEU A 89 0.38 5.99 -2.42
CA LEU A 89 0.54 6.88 -3.57
C LEU A 89 -0.27 8.17 -3.46
N ILE A 90 -1.41 8.15 -2.76
CA ILE A 90 -2.39 9.24 -2.80
C ILE A 90 -1.81 10.61 -2.35
N GLY A 91 -0.79 10.61 -1.52
CA GLY A 91 -0.11 11.82 -1.08
C GLY A 91 1.08 12.24 -1.97
N ARG A 92 1.51 11.37 -2.90
CA ARG A 92 2.66 11.63 -3.77
C ARG A 92 2.28 12.17 -5.15
N THR A 93 1.01 12.21 -5.47
CA THR A 93 0.52 12.62 -6.79
C THR A 93 -0.72 13.47 -6.67
N THR A 94 -0.91 14.37 -7.61
CA THR A 94 -2.17 15.11 -7.80
C THR A 94 -3.09 14.40 -8.79
N GLU A 95 -2.56 13.44 -9.55
CA GLU A 95 -3.31 12.63 -10.48
C GLU A 95 -4.07 11.51 -9.76
N PRO A 96 -5.24 11.11 -10.26
CA PRO A 96 -5.98 10.00 -9.67
C PRO A 96 -5.18 8.69 -9.70
N VAL A 97 -5.09 8.03 -8.57
CA VAL A 97 -4.50 6.69 -8.43
C VAL A 97 -5.52 5.66 -8.85
N LYS A 98 -5.16 4.76 -9.76
CA LYS A 98 -6.05 3.73 -10.31
C LYS A 98 -5.47 2.35 -10.04
N ILE A 99 -6.24 1.52 -9.36
CA ILE A 99 -5.86 0.14 -9.10
C ILE A 99 -6.93 -0.84 -9.58
N PRO A 100 -6.54 -2.00 -10.14
CA PRO A 100 -7.50 -3.03 -10.49
C PRO A 100 -8.10 -3.67 -9.22
N SER A 101 -9.21 -4.36 -9.38
CA SER A 101 -9.81 -5.12 -8.29
C SER A 101 -8.79 -6.09 -7.67
N VAL A 102 -8.79 -6.14 -6.34
CA VAL A 102 -7.89 -7.03 -5.61
C VAL A 102 -8.47 -8.43 -5.53
N GLY A 103 -7.59 -9.44 -5.63
CA GLY A 103 -7.96 -10.84 -5.47
C GLY A 103 -8.53 -11.12 -4.08
N GLY A 104 -9.54 -11.98 -4.04
CA GLY A 104 -9.96 -12.63 -2.81
C GLY A 104 -9.09 -13.87 -2.59
N CYS A 105 -8.61 -14.08 -1.37
CA CYS A 105 -8.14 -15.39 -0.99
C CYS A 105 -9.34 -16.35 -1.09
N GLN A 106 -9.12 -17.62 -1.50
CA GLN A 106 -10.18 -18.65 -1.61
C GLN A 106 -10.96 -18.88 -0.28
N ILE A 107 -10.54 -18.26 0.80
CA ILE A 107 -11.10 -18.38 2.15
C ILE A 107 -12.26 -17.39 2.42
N GLY A 108 -12.72 -16.62 1.42
CA GLY A 108 -13.90 -15.75 1.54
C GLY A 108 -13.72 -14.33 1.03
N ALA A 109 -14.85 -13.64 0.82
CA ALA A 109 -14.87 -12.25 0.41
C ALA A 109 -14.36 -11.38 1.56
N ARG A 110 -13.20 -10.76 1.38
CA ARG A 110 -12.68 -9.74 2.31
C ARG A 110 -13.06 -8.37 1.77
N PRO A 111 -14.01 -7.68 2.39
CA PRO A 111 -14.50 -6.40 1.89
C PRO A 111 -13.39 -5.35 1.91
N VAL A 112 -13.36 -4.52 0.86
CA VAL A 112 -12.44 -3.37 0.75
C VAL A 112 -13.01 -2.09 1.37
N ASN A 113 -14.26 -2.13 1.83
CA ASN A 113 -14.96 -0.98 2.41
C ASN A 113 -14.22 -0.35 3.58
N PHE A 114 -13.60 -1.14 4.46
CA PHE A 114 -12.82 -0.61 5.59
C PHE A 114 -11.63 0.25 5.14
N HIS A 115 -10.97 -0.14 4.03
CA HIS A 115 -9.92 0.68 3.43
C HIS A 115 -10.49 2.01 2.93
N PHE A 116 -11.64 1.97 2.26
CA PHE A 116 -12.24 3.15 1.65
C PHE A 116 -12.76 4.12 2.70
N GLU A 117 -13.40 3.64 3.77
CA GLU A 117 -13.88 4.50 4.85
C GLU A 117 -12.71 5.19 5.57
N ALA A 118 -11.60 4.48 5.79
CA ALA A 118 -10.41 5.08 6.38
C ALA A 118 -9.84 6.20 5.47
N LEU A 119 -9.71 5.94 4.18
CA LEU A 119 -9.20 6.93 3.22
C LEU A 119 -10.13 8.14 3.07
N LYS A 120 -11.45 7.94 3.02
CA LYS A 120 -12.43 9.04 2.98
C LYS A 120 -12.33 9.96 4.18
N THR A 121 -12.07 9.41 5.37
CA THR A 121 -11.88 10.20 6.59
C THR A 121 -10.72 11.20 6.46
N LEU A 122 -9.72 10.88 5.66
CA LEU A 122 -8.59 11.75 5.35
C LEU A 122 -8.82 12.70 4.18
N GLY A 123 -10.02 12.69 3.57
CA GLY A 123 -10.40 13.55 2.45
C GLY A 123 -10.13 12.97 1.07
N VAL A 124 -10.02 11.65 0.96
CA VAL A 124 -9.88 10.98 -0.35
C VAL A 124 -11.25 10.81 -1.01
N ASP A 125 -11.36 11.27 -2.24
CA ASP A 125 -12.47 10.96 -3.14
C ASP A 125 -12.23 9.58 -3.77
N LEU A 126 -13.22 8.70 -3.68
CA LEU A 126 -13.15 7.32 -4.16
C LEU A 126 -14.28 7.00 -5.13
N GLU A 127 -13.92 6.46 -6.27
CA GLU A 127 -14.84 5.97 -7.30
C GLU A 127 -14.58 4.49 -7.59
N ILE A 128 -15.63 3.73 -7.83
CA ILE A 128 -15.55 2.33 -8.27
C ILE A 128 -16.16 2.25 -9.67
N GLN A 129 -15.31 2.09 -10.66
CA GLN A 129 -15.77 1.79 -12.02
C GLN A 129 -15.95 0.28 -12.17
N LYS A 130 -17.20 -0.12 -12.39
CA LYS A 130 -17.57 -1.53 -12.57
C LYS A 130 -17.56 -1.87 -14.05
N SER A 131 -16.90 -2.98 -14.41
CA SER A 131 -17.04 -3.63 -15.71
C SER A 131 -17.47 -5.10 -15.52
N GLU A 132 -17.82 -5.79 -16.59
CA GLU A 132 -18.33 -7.17 -16.52
C GLU A 132 -17.35 -8.15 -15.86
N HIS A 133 -16.05 -7.89 -15.98
CA HIS A 133 -15.02 -8.84 -15.52
C HIS A 133 -14.12 -8.28 -14.43
N ASN A 134 -14.03 -6.95 -14.26
CA ASN A 134 -13.12 -6.34 -13.30
C ASN A 134 -13.70 -5.02 -12.76
N HIS A 135 -13.38 -4.70 -11.52
CA HIS A 135 -13.60 -3.37 -10.97
C HIS A 135 -12.30 -2.58 -10.99
N LEU A 136 -12.38 -1.30 -11.26
CA LEU A 136 -11.28 -0.36 -11.14
C LEU A 136 -11.60 0.59 -9.98
N TYR A 137 -10.71 0.64 -9.00
CA TYR A 137 -10.79 1.59 -7.90
C TYR A 137 -9.98 2.82 -8.26
N ILE A 138 -10.60 3.99 -8.16
CA ILE A 138 -9.98 5.28 -8.48
C ILE A 138 -10.03 6.13 -7.22
N ALA A 139 -8.88 6.64 -6.80
CA ALA A 139 -8.75 7.50 -5.64
C ALA A 139 -8.06 8.80 -6.01
N SER A 140 -8.55 9.91 -5.48
CA SER A 140 -7.92 11.22 -5.63
C SER A 140 -8.05 12.04 -4.35
N ALA A 141 -7.10 12.94 -4.14
CA ALA A 141 -7.12 13.86 -3.01
C ALA A 141 -6.80 15.29 -3.49
N PRO A 142 -7.72 15.94 -4.25
CA PRO A 142 -7.43 17.22 -4.91
C PRO A 142 -7.16 18.36 -3.93
N LYS A 143 -7.61 18.25 -2.68
CA LYS A 143 -7.35 19.21 -1.60
C LYS A 143 -6.18 18.81 -0.69
N GLY A 144 -5.51 17.69 -1.01
CA GLY A 144 -4.54 17.02 -0.17
C GLY A 144 -5.21 16.28 1.00
N LEU A 145 -4.41 15.47 1.70
CA LEU A 145 -4.88 14.71 2.84
C LEU A 145 -4.88 15.57 4.12
N ILE A 146 -5.90 15.42 4.93
CA ILE A 146 -6.06 16.15 6.19
C ILE A 146 -6.24 15.13 7.31
N GLY A 147 -5.47 15.30 8.39
CA GLY A 147 -5.55 14.47 9.57
C GLY A 147 -6.94 14.48 10.21
N GLY A 148 -7.29 13.38 10.84
CA GLY A 148 -8.63 13.20 11.42
C GLY A 148 -8.70 11.99 12.33
N ILE A 149 -9.89 11.60 12.73
CA ILE A 149 -10.13 10.46 13.61
C ILE A 149 -10.71 9.31 12.75
N ILE A 150 -9.89 8.33 12.48
CA ILE A 150 -10.29 7.08 11.79
C ILE A 150 -10.72 6.08 12.87
N ARG A 151 -11.92 5.52 12.73
CA ARG A 151 -12.42 4.44 13.60
C ARG A 151 -12.76 3.25 12.73
N LEU A 152 -11.93 2.22 12.80
CA LEU A 152 -12.19 0.98 12.07
C LEU A 152 -13.29 0.19 12.80
N GLU A 153 -14.33 -0.21 12.09
CA GLU A 153 -15.41 -1.04 12.65
C GLU A 153 -14.92 -2.43 13.05
N TYR A 154 -13.90 -2.91 12.33
CA TYR A 154 -13.23 -4.17 12.56
C TYR A 154 -11.71 -3.95 12.55
N PRO A 155 -10.91 -4.60 13.43
CA PRO A 155 -9.46 -4.46 13.45
C PRO A 155 -8.81 -5.17 12.26
N SER A 156 -9.13 -4.71 11.05
CA SER A 156 -8.59 -5.25 9.81
C SER A 156 -7.13 -4.84 9.64
N LEU A 157 -6.24 -5.82 9.50
CA LEU A 157 -4.81 -5.58 9.27
C LEU A 157 -4.61 -4.68 8.05
N GLY A 158 -5.13 -5.07 6.89
CA GLY A 158 -4.92 -4.30 5.65
C GLY A 158 -5.52 -2.90 5.69
N ALA A 159 -6.68 -2.69 6.36
CA ALA A 159 -7.24 -1.36 6.51
C ALA A 159 -6.41 -0.49 7.47
N SER A 160 -5.83 -1.08 8.53
CA SER A 160 -4.91 -0.41 9.44
C SER A 160 -3.64 0.04 8.71
N GLU A 161 -3.04 -0.85 7.91
CA GLU A 161 -1.87 -0.57 7.08
C GLU A 161 -2.15 0.56 6.08
N ASN A 162 -3.26 0.49 5.37
CA ASN A 162 -3.62 1.49 4.36
C ASN A 162 -3.91 2.86 4.99
N ALA A 163 -4.59 2.88 6.14
CA ALA A 163 -4.83 4.09 6.91
C ALA A 163 -3.52 4.74 7.39
N LEU A 164 -2.57 3.93 7.87
CA LEU A 164 -1.24 4.40 8.30
C LEU A 164 -0.46 5.01 7.15
N LEU A 165 -0.39 4.31 6.01
CA LEU A 165 0.31 4.79 4.81
C LEU A 165 -0.26 6.13 4.32
N ALA A 166 -1.59 6.26 4.25
CA ALA A 166 -2.23 7.51 3.85
C ALA A 166 -2.05 8.62 4.89
N ALA A 167 -2.15 8.29 6.18
CA ALA A 167 -1.99 9.25 7.28
C ALA A 167 -0.59 9.87 7.32
N SER A 168 0.44 9.16 6.84
CA SER A 168 1.82 9.67 6.74
C SER A 168 1.93 10.91 5.83
N TRP A 169 0.97 11.10 4.94
CA TRP A 169 0.89 12.27 4.04
C TRP A 169 -0.09 13.34 4.54
N ALA A 170 -0.90 13.05 5.56
CA ALA A 170 -1.95 13.96 6.00
C ALA A 170 -1.37 15.14 6.77
N ARG A 171 -1.90 16.32 6.51
CA ARG A 171 -1.59 17.53 7.28
C ARG A 171 -2.32 17.48 8.60
N GLY A 172 -1.61 17.73 9.69
CA GLY A 172 -2.15 17.69 11.05
C GLY A 172 -1.99 16.31 11.69
N VAL A 173 -2.77 16.03 12.71
CA VAL A 173 -2.70 14.80 13.49
C VAL A 173 -3.80 13.83 13.06
N THR A 174 -3.45 12.57 12.91
CA THR A 174 -4.41 11.49 12.66
C THR A 174 -4.43 10.52 13.84
N TYR A 175 -5.62 10.23 14.35
CA TYR A 175 -5.85 9.18 15.33
C TYR A 175 -6.52 8.00 14.65
N ILE A 176 -5.91 6.82 14.76
CA ILE A 176 -6.47 5.59 14.17
C ILE A 176 -6.85 4.66 15.33
N HIS A 177 -8.14 4.42 15.50
CA HIS A 177 -8.70 3.58 16.56
C HIS A 177 -9.06 2.20 16.03
N ASN A 178 -8.99 1.20 16.92
CA ASN A 178 -9.33 -0.19 16.64
C ASN A 178 -8.48 -0.80 15.51
N ILE A 179 -7.17 -0.47 15.53
CA ILE A 179 -6.19 -1.02 14.60
C ILE A 179 -5.91 -2.49 14.88
N SER A 180 -5.38 -3.20 13.89
CA SER A 180 -4.76 -4.51 14.11
C SER A 180 -3.52 -4.36 15.00
N VAL A 181 -3.29 -5.33 15.86
CA VAL A 181 -2.11 -5.42 16.73
C VAL A 181 -1.18 -6.57 16.32
N GLU A 182 -1.35 -7.06 15.09
CA GLU A 182 -0.51 -8.13 14.56
C GLU A 182 0.94 -7.66 14.39
N PRO A 183 1.93 -8.55 14.57
CA PRO A 183 3.35 -8.20 14.51
C PRO A 183 3.74 -7.45 13.23
N GLU A 184 3.22 -7.87 12.08
CA GLU A 184 3.51 -7.25 10.78
C GLU A 184 3.04 -5.79 10.69
N PHE A 185 2.00 -5.41 11.43
CA PHE A 185 1.58 -4.02 11.51
C PHE A 185 2.55 -3.19 12.37
N LEU A 186 3.06 -3.78 13.46
CA LEU A 186 4.08 -3.13 14.29
C LEU A 186 5.39 -2.95 13.52
N ASP A 187 5.78 -3.93 12.71
CA ASP A 187 6.95 -3.83 11.82
C ASP A 187 6.79 -2.65 10.85
N LEU A 188 5.59 -2.50 10.24
CA LEU A 188 5.32 -1.38 9.35
C LEU A 188 5.39 -0.02 10.05
N ILE A 189 4.98 0.07 11.32
CA ILE A 189 5.09 1.31 12.11
C ILE A 189 6.56 1.67 12.38
N HIS A 190 7.41 0.66 12.61
CA HIS A 190 8.82 0.86 12.90
C HIS A 190 9.67 1.14 11.66
N PHE A 191 9.20 0.72 10.47
CA PHE A 191 9.85 0.99 9.18
C PHE A 191 9.75 2.46 8.78
#